data_8d3e7ac7827075982fb89907d24cefb8
#
_entry.id   8d3e7ac7827075982fb89907d24cefb8
#
_cell.length_a   1.000
_cell.length_b   1.000
_cell.length_c   1.000
_cell.angle_alpha   90.00
_cell.angle_beta   90.00
_cell.angle_gamma   90.00
#
_symmetry.space_group_name_H-M   'P 1'
#
loop_
_entity.id
_entity.type
_entity.pdbx_description
1 polymer ?
#
loop_
_entity_poly.entity_id
_entity_poly.type
_entity_poly.pdbx_seq_one_letter_code
_entity_poly.pdbx_strand_id
1 'polypeptide(L)'
;MSMNVLVVIGVGGMGQSIARRQGAGKRVLLADFDEQVLGATAESLRGEGYDVVASPVDVSARASVAALADRAAQLGGVTEVVHTAGLSPVQASAAAILAVDLLGVALVLEEFGRVVAPGGAGVVISSMAGYLAAPLDAEQERALAHTPADELLDLPFLAQVTSGAVGYSLAKRANHLRVQAASGAWGRRGARINSISPGVVSTPMGRQELAGDGGELMRSMIDTSAAGRLGTPADIAAATAFLLGPDSAFVSGTDLLVDGGVVAALRTGAPSAAA
;
A
#
# COMPACT_ATOMS: atom_id res chain seq x y z
N MET A 1 23.92 7.19 -18.19
CA MET A 1 22.47 6.97 -17.93
C MET A 1 22.25 7.17 -16.44
N SER A 2 21.19 7.88 -16.03
CA SER A 2 20.86 8.02 -14.61
C SER A 2 20.50 6.65 -14.04
N MET A 3 20.91 6.36 -12.79
CA MET A 3 20.54 5.14 -12.10
C MET A 3 19.01 5.11 -11.85
N ASN A 4 18.36 3.99 -12.12
CA ASN A 4 16.96 3.79 -11.78
C ASN A 4 16.81 3.61 -10.27
N VAL A 5 15.84 4.29 -9.69
CA VAL A 5 15.54 4.21 -8.25
C VAL A 5 14.21 3.50 -8.03
N LEU A 6 14.25 2.47 -7.20
CA LEU A 6 13.09 1.84 -6.57
C LEU A 6 12.94 2.42 -5.17
N VAL A 7 11.79 2.98 -4.86
CA VAL A 7 11.43 3.44 -3.51
C VAL A 7 10.45 2.45 -2.89
N VAL A 8 10.75 1.96 -1.69
CA VAL A 8 9.84 1.10 -0.91
C VAL A 8 9.60 1.74 0.44
N ILE A 9 8.36 2.20 0.66
CA ILE A 9 7.90 2.87 1.88
C ILE A 9 7.10 1.85 2.70
N GLY A 10 7.61 1.50 3.88
CA GLY A 10 7.17 0.37 4.68
C GLY A 10 7.98 -0.88 4.34
N VAL A 11 8.88 -1.30 5.23
CA VAL A 11 9.77 -2.47 5.02
C VAL A 11 9.35 -3.67 5.88
N GLY A 12 8.04 -3.82 6.12
CA GLY A 12 7.44 -5.04 6.66
C GLY A 12 7.51 -6.21 5.67
N GLY A 13 6.78 -7.30 5.97
CA GLY A 13 6.88 -8.54 5.19
C GLY A 13 6.65 -8.38 3.67
N MET A 14 5.65 -7.59 3.27
CA MET A 14 5.38 -7.33 1.85
C MET A 14 6.46 -6.43 1.23
N GLY A 15 6.83 -5.32 1.89
CA GLY A 15 7.85 -4.39 1.39
C GLY A 15 9.19 -5.05 1.17
N GLN A 16 9.64 -5.92 2.09
CA GLN A 16 10.87 -6.69 1.93
C GLN A 16 10.82 -7.63 0.72
N SER A 17 9.70 -8.34 0.53
CA SER A 17 9.53 -9.25 -0.61
C SER A 17 9.54 -8.51 -1.95
N ILE A 18 8.91 -7.34 -1.99
CA ILE A 18 8.88 -6.47 -3.16
C ILE A 18 10.28 -5.92 -3.45
N ALA A 19 10.99 -5.42 -2.41
CA ALA A 19 12.35 -4.90 -2.56
C ALA A 19 13.30 -5.95 -3.16
N ARG A 20 13.23 -7.21 -2.70
CA ARG A 20 14.03 -8.30 -3.26
C ARG A 20 13.66 -8.60 -4.72
N ARG A 21 12.38 -8.62 -5.04
CA ARG A 21 11.91 -8.95 -6.39
C ARG A 21 12.26 -7.89 -7.41
N GLN A 22 12.19 -6.60 -7.02
CA GLN A 22 12.31 -5.46 -7.94
C GLN A 22 13.67 -4.75 -7.88
N GLY A 23 14.47 -4.98 -6.83
CA GLY A 23 15.66 -4.21 -6.54
C GLY A 23 16.89 -4.52 -7.41
N ALA A 24 16.91 -5.68 -8.10
CA ALA A 24 18.07 -6.06 -8.90
C ALA A 24 18.36 -5.04 -10.02
N GLY A 25 19.61 -4.55 -10.08
CA GLY A 25 20.05 -3.57 -11.07
C GLY A 25 19.56 -2.15 -10.83
N LYS A 26 18.95 -1.86 -9.70
CA LYS A 26 18.44 -0.53 -9.30
C LYS A 26 19.06 -0.10 -7.98
N ARG A 27 19.03 1.20 -7.70
CA ARG A 27 19.23 1.71 -6.36
C ARG A 27 17.91 1.60 -5.59
N VAL A 28 17.93 0.90 -4.47
CA VAL A 28 16.75 0.68 -3.62
C VAL A 28 16.78 1.67 -2.46
N LEU A 29 15.84 2.62 -2.44
CA LEU A 29 15.59 3.48 -1.30
C LEU A 29 14.54 2.82 -0.42
N LEU A 30 14.94 2.30 0.74
CA LEU A 30 14.04 1.78 1.76
C LEU A 30 13.67 2.87 2.74
N ALA A 31 12.39 2.94 3.10
CA ALA A 31 11.91 3.90 4.07
C ALA A 31 10.91 3.26 5.04
N ASP A 32 11.03 3.55 6.33
CA ASP A 32 10.12 3.07 7.38
C ASP A 32 10.17 4.04 8.57
N PHE A 33 9.12 4.02 9.39
CA PHE A 33 9.06 4.75 10.65
C PHE A 33 9.92 4.07 11.72
N ASP A 34 9.95 2.73 11.72
CA ASP A 34 10.77 1.94 12.63
C ASP A 34 12.21 1.82 12.12
N GLU A 35 13.08 2.65 12.68
CA GLU A 35 14.50 2.69 12.29
C GLU A 35 15.23 1.38 12.53
N GLN A 36 14.81 0.57 13.52
CA GLN A 36 15.44 -0.72 13.82
C GLN A 36 15.09 -1.74 12.73
N VAL A 37 13.81 -1.83 12.35
CA VAL A 37 13.35 -2.70 11.26
C VAL A 37 13.97 -2.25 9.94
N LEU A 38 14.02 -0.94 9.70
CA LEU A 38 14.63 -0.34 8.52
C LEU A 38 16.12 -0.69 8.41
N GLY A 39 16.88 -0.50 9.49
CA GLY A 39 18.31 -0.80 9.55
C GLY A 39 18.60 -2.28 9.29
N ALA A 40 17.91 -3.17 9.97
CA ALA A 40 18.06 -4.62 9.81
C ALA A 40 17.71 -5.08 8.39
N THR A 41 16.65 -4.54 7.80
CA THR A 41 16.26 -4.85 6.42
C THR A 41 17.28 -4.36 5.40
N ALA A 42 17.79 -3.14 5.58
CA ALA A 42 18.79 -2.57 4.71
C ALA A 42 20.11 -3.37 4.75
N GLU A 43 20.53 -3.80 5.92
CA GLU A 43 21.74 -4.62 6.11
C GLU A 43 21.58 -5.99 5.44
N SER A 44 20.42 -6.66 5.66
CA SER A 44 20.10 -7.93 5.00
C SER A 44 20.19 -7.83 3.48
N LEU A 45 19.53 -6.84 2.87
CA LEU A 45 19.51 -6.67 1.43
C LEU A 45 20.90 -6.30 0.87
N ARG A 46 21.68 -5.48 1.58
CA ARG A 46 23.10 -5.23 1.20
C ARG A 46 23.93 -6.51 1.23
N GLY A 47 23.74 -7.35 2.25
CA GLY A 47 24.38 -8.66 2.35
C GLY A 47 23.98 -9.60 1.20
N GLU A 48 22.80 -9.42 0.64
CA GLU A 48 22.30 -10.13 -0.55
C GLU A 48 22.82 -9.51 -1.89
N GLY A 49 23.55 -8.38 -1.84
CA GLY A 49 24.17 -7.74 -3.00
C GLY A 49 23.34 -6.60 -3.64
N TYR A 50 22.29 -6.12 -2.99
CA TYR A 50 21.52 -4.96 -3.48
C TYR A 50 22.21 -3.63 -3.13
N ASP A 51 22.07 -2.63 -4.02
CA ASP A 51 22.47 -1.23 -3.75
C ASP A 51 21.37 -0.54 -2.94
N VAL A 52 21.52 -0.47 -1.61
CA VAL A 52 20.47 -0.04 -0.69
C VAL A 52 20.86 1.24 0.06
N VAL A 53 19.95 2.22 0.00
CA VAL A 53 19.94 3.41 0.87
C VAL A 53 18.75 3.30 1.81
N ALA A 54 18.95 3.55 3.10
CA ALA A 54 17.89 3.62 4.11
C ALA A 54 17.61 5.07 4.49
N SER A 55 16.33 5.41 4.70
CA SER A 55 15.89 6.74 5.12
C SER A 55 14.68 6.59 6.05
N PRO A 56 14.74 7.02 7.30
CA PRO A 56 13.56 7.08 8.16
C PRO A 56 12.47 7.95 7.54
N VAL A 57 11.19 7.58 7.74
CA VAL A 57 10.05 8.36 7.27
C VAL A 57 8.86 8.20 8.21
N ASP A 58 8.24 9.32 8.55
CA ASP A 58 6.89 9.38 9.09
C ASP A 58 5.94 9.75 7.94
N VAL A 59 5.14 8.78 7.47
CA VAL A 59 4.23 9.00 6.35
C VAL A 59 3.05 9.90 6.71
N SER A 60 2.76 10.10 8.00
CA SER A 60 1.72 11.03 8.47
C SER A 60 2.16 12.51 8.46
N ALA A 61 3.45 12.76 8.23
CA ALA A 61 4.04 14.10 8.24
C ALA A 61 4.47 14.53 6.84
N ARG A 62 3.82 15.55 6.25
CA ARG A 62 4.12 16.07 4.91
C ARG A 62 5.60 16.37 4.72
N ALA A 63 6.23 17.07 5.66
CA ALA A 63 7.64 17.44 5.55
C ALA A 63 8.56 16.22 5.46
N SER A 64 8.23 15.13 6.16
CA SER A 64 8.97 13.87 6.12
C SER A 64 8.83 13.16 4.76
N VAL A 65 7.61 13.10 4.21
CA VAL A 65 7.35 12.49 2.90
C VAL A 65 7.98 13.32 1.77
N ALA A 66 7.89 14.66 1.84
CA ALA A 66 8.53 15.56 0.88
C ALA A 66 10.04 15.39 0.87
N ALA A 67 10.69 15.34 2.06
CA ALA A 67 12.12 15.10 2.18
C ALA A 67 12.53 13.74 1.60
N LEU A 68 11.72 12.69 1.80
CA LEU A 68 11.96 11.37 1.23
C LEU A 68 11.88 11.41 -0.31
N ALA A 69 10.87 12.09 -0.88
CA ALA A 69 10.72 12.24 -2.33
C ALA A 69 11.89 13.00 -2.95
N ASP A 70 12.33 14.09 -2.33
CA ASP A 70 13.50 14.86 -2.77
C ASP A 70 14.77 14.03 -2.67
N ARG A 71 14.93 13.25 -1.60
CA ARG A 71 16.05 12.30 -1.44
C ARG A 71 16.05 11.26 -2.56
N ALA A 72 14.90 10.69 -2.89
CA ALA A 72 14.77 9.73 -3.99
C ALA A 72 15.21 10.34 -5.33
N ALA A 73 14.80 11.56 -5.63
CA ALA A 73 15.18 12.29 -6.85
C ALA A 73 16.69 12.59 -6.92
N GLN A 74 17.34 12.84 -5.78
CA GLN A 74 18.80 13.03 -5.71
C GLN A 74 19.59 11.74 -5.99
N LEU A 75 18.99 10.57 -5.71
CA LEU A 75 19.63 9.27 -5.92
C LEU A 75 19.60 8.83 -7.39
N GLY A 76 18.68 9.36 -8.20
CA GLY A 76 18.54 9.01 -9.62
C GLY A 76 17.14 9.22 -10.17
N GLY A 77 16.83 8.57 -11.27
CA GLY A 77 15.48 8.58 -11.84
C GLY A 77 14.53 7.71 -11.01
N VAL A 78 13.51 8.29 -10.38
CA VAL A 78 12.50 7.55 -9.60
C VAL A 78 11.58 6.80 -10.54
N THR A 79 11.92 5.56 -10.86
CA THR A 79 11.16 4.73 -11.82
C THR A 79 10.11 3.85 -11.17
N GLU A 80 10.27 3.54 -9.88
CA GLU A 80 9.32 2.70 -9.17
C GLU A 80 9.09 3.24 -7.75
N VAL A 81 7.82 3.33 -7.34
CA VAL A 81 7.41 3.74 -5.99
C VAL A 81 6.42 2.72 -5.45
N VAL A 82 6.73 2.14 -4.30
CA VAL A 82 5.85 1.18 -3.64
C VAL A 82 5.57 1.65 -2.21
N HIS A 83 4.30 1.86 -1.90
CA HIS A 83 3.85 2.25 -0.58
C HIS A 83 3.15 1.08 0.10
N THR A 84 3.80 0.50 1.10
CA THR A 84 3.29 -0.64 1.89
C THR A 84 3.14 -0.30 3.37
N ALA A 85 3.51 0.92 3.80
CA ALA A 85 3.32 1.34 5.18
C ALA A 85 1.83 1.40 5.51
N GLY A 86 1.47 0.93 6.68
CA GLY A 86 0.11 0.92 7.17
C GLY A 86 0.02 0.28 8.55
N LEU A 87 -1.05 0.55 9.25
CA LEU A 87 -1.38 0.02 10.57
C LEU A 87 -2.63 -0.85 10.48
N SER A 88 -2.71 -1.89 11.32
CA SER A 88 -3.92 -2.69 11.41
C SER A 88 -4.77 -2.31 12.64
N PRO A 89 -6.09 -2.66 12.64
CA PRO A 89 -6.99 -2.37 13.75
C PRO A 89 -6.56 -2.95 15.11
N VAL A 90 -5.76 -4.02 15.09
CA VAL A 90 -5.24 -4.64 16.33
C VAL A 90 -3.99 -3.93 16.85
N GLN A 91 -3.40 -3.03 16.06
CA GLN A 91 -2.15 -2.35 16.43
C GLN A 91 -2.36 -0.89 16.86
N ALA A 92 -3.45 -0.23 16.41
CA ALA A 92 -3.56 1.20 16.55
C ALA A 92 -5.00 1.69 16.69
N SER A 93 -5.14 2.91 17.23
CA SER A 93 -6.42 3.64 17.28
C SER A 93 -6.91 4.07 15.90
N ALA A 94 -8.21 4.37 15.79
CA ALA A 94 -8.79 4.90 14.55
C ALA A 94 -8.05 6.15 14.04
N ALA A 95 -7.69 7.07 14.93
CA ALA A 95 -6.98 8.29 14.57
C ALA A 95 -5.59 8.00 13.99
N ALA A 96 -4.83 7.09 14.60
CA ALA A 96 -3.50 6.70 14.08
C ALA A 96 -3.63 5.99 12.73
N ILE A 97 -4.63 5.12 12.55
CA ILE A 97 -4.92 4.47 11.27
C ILE A 97 -5.26 5.50 10.20
N LEU A 98 -6.13 6.47 10.47
CA LEU A 98 -6.47 7.52 9.51
C LEU A 98 -5.24 8.38 9.16
N ALA A 99 -4.38 8.68 10.13
CA ALA A 99 -3.16 9.45 9.88
C ALA A 99 -2.16 8.69 8.99
N VAL A 100 -1.98 7.39 9.21
CA VAL A 100 -0.99 6.58 8.45
C VAL A 100 -1.60 6.05 7.15
N ASP A 101 -2.77 5.39 7.22
CA ASP A 101 -3.33 4.62 6.10
C ASP A 101 -4.15 5.47 5.13
N LEU A 102 -4.65 6.66 5.56
CA LEU A 102 -5.38 7.59 4.70
C LEU A 102 -4.53 8.80 4.32
N LEU A 103 -4.13 9.63 5.30
CA LEU A 103 -3.33 10.81 5.05
C LEU A 103 -1.96 10.44 4.47
N GLY A 104 -1.28 9.43 5.04
CA GLY A 104 0.03 8.99 4.57
C GLY A 104 0.03 8.59 3.09
N VAL A 105 -1.00 7.85 2.65
CA VAL A 105 -1.17 7.51 1.22
C VAL A 105 -1.36 8.76 0.38
N ALA A 106 -2.20 9.70 0.82
CA ALA A 106 -2.44 10.95 0.11
C ALA A 106 -1.14 11.75 -0.08
N LEU A 107 -0.35 11.90 0.99
CA LEU A 107 0.94 12.59 0.96
C LEU A 107 1.93 11.90 0.00
N VAL A 108 2.03 10.57 0.05
CA VAL A 108 2.92 9.82 -0.85
C VAL A 108 2.50 10.00 -2.32
N LEU A 109 1.20 9.95 -2.62
CA LEU A 109 0.70 10.16 -3.98
C LEU A 109 1.02 11.56 -4.51
N GLU A 110 0.87 12.60 -3.67
CA GLU A 110 1.17 13.98 -4.03
C GLU A 110 2.68 14.20 -4.20
N GLU A 111 3.49 13.84 -3.20
CA GLU A 111 4.92 14.15 -3.19
C GLU A 111 5.71 13.33 -4.22
N PHE A 112 5.43 12.03 -4.34
CA PHE A 112 6.09 11.22 -5.37
C PHE A 112 5.55 11.49 -6.78
N GLY A 113 4.31 11.95 -6.91
CA GLY A 113 3.77 12.49 -8.16
C GLY A 113 4.57 13.67 -8.71
N ARG A 114 5.31 14.44 -7.88
CA ARG A 114 6.21 15.53 -8.32
C ARG A 114 7.51 15.02 -8.92
N VAL A 115 8.04 13.89 -8.45
CA VAL A 115 9.42 13.44 -8.73
C VAL A 115 9.50 12.17 -9.58
N VAL A 116 8.41 11.44 -9.75
CA VAL A 116 8.40 10.21 -10.58
C VAL A 116 8.89 10.52 -11.99
N ALA A 117 9.79 9.67 -12.50
CA ALA A 117 10.36 9.81 -13.84
C ALA A 117 9.35 9.38 -14.93
N PRO A 118 9.46 9.94 -16.15
CA PRO A 118 8.71 9.42 -17.30
C PRO A 118 8.95 7.92 -17.50
N GLY A 119 7.89 7.18 -17.80
CA GLY A 119 7.91 5.71 -17.87
C GLY A 119 7.87 5.01 -16.52
N GLY A 120 7.88 5.76 -15.42
CA GLY A 120 7.80 5.20 -14.07
C GLY A 120 6.42 4.68 -13.70
N ALA A 121 6.37 3.91 -12.60
CA ALA A 121 5.13 3.37 -12.09
C ALA A 121 5.12 3.33 -10.54
N GLY A 122 3.95 3.52 -9.96
CA GLY A 122 3.72 3.40 -8.53
C GLY A 122 2.67 2.35 -8.18
N VAL A 123 2.81 1.77 -6.99
CA VAL A 123 1.82 0.86 -6.40
C VAL A 123 1.60 1.22 -4.94
N VAL A 124 0.34 1.39 -4.57
CA VAL A 124 -0.10 1.52 -3.17
C VAL A 124 -0.68 0.20 -2.70
N ILE A 125 -0.24 -0.30 -1.57
CA ILE A 125 -0.85 -1.48 -0.95
C ILE A 125 -2.05 -1.03 -0.10
N SER A 126 -3.23 -1.33 -0.63
CA SER A 126 -4.51 -1.16 0.04
C SER A 126 -4.87 -2.44 0.85
N SER A 127 -6.11 -2.92 0.76
CA SER A 127 -6.59 -4.16 1.39
C SER A 127 -7.94 -4.58 0.80
N MET A 128 -8.23 -5.88 0.84
CA MET A 128 -9.59 -6.39 0.59
C MET A 128 -10.64 -5.73 1.51
N ALA A 129 -10.22 -5.21 2.68
CA ALA A 129 -11.10 -4.48 3.59
C ALA A 129 -11.74 -3.24 2.93
N GLY A 130 -11.08 -2.62 1.96
CA GLY A 130 -11.64 -1.53 1.17
C GLY A 130 -12.84 -1.94 0.30
N TYR A 131 -12.92 -3.21 -0.09
CA TYR A 131 -14.08 -3.79 -0.80
C TYR A 131 -15.23 -4.17 0.13
N LEU A 132 -14.96 -4.28 1.42
CA LEU A 132 -15.88 -4.64 2.49
C LEU A 132 -16.29 -3.43 3.34
N ALA A 133 -15.78 -2.24 3.01
CA ALA A 133 -16.13 -0.99 3.68
C ALA A 133 -17.64 -0.70 3.55
N ALA A 134 -18.18 -0.01 4.55
CA ALA A 134 -19.55 0.49 4.46
C ALA A 134 -19.71 1.38 3.21
N PRO A 135 -20.88 1.35 2.56
CA PRO A 135 -21.13 2.22 1.41
C PRO A 135 -20.93 3.69 1.77
N LEU A 136 -20.28 4.41 0.88
CA LEU A 136 -20.14 5.87 0.93
C LEU A 136 -21.09 6.49 -0.09
N ASP A 137 -21.59 7.66 0.22
CA ASP A 137 -22.32 8.44 -0.78
C ASP A 137 -21.35 9.12 -1.77
N ALA A 138 -21.87 9.63 -2.87
CA ALA A 138 -21.07 10.22 -3.94
C ALA A 138 -20.29 11.49 -3.50
N GLU A 139 -20.78 12.21 -2.49
CA GLU A 139 -20.10 13.38 -1.93
C GLU A 139 -18.91 12.96 -1.09
N GLN A 140 -19.08 11.97 -0.22
CA GLN A 140 -18.03 11.38 0.59
C GLN A 140 -16.93 10.76 -0.28
N GLU A 141 -17.29 10.00 -1.31
CA GLU A 141 -16.32 9.44 -2.25
C GLU A 141 -15.51 10.52 -2.97
N ARG A 142 -16.19 11.58 -3.42
CA ARG A 142 -15.54 12.71 -4.08
C ARG A 142 -14.63 13.47 -3.11
N ALA A 143 -15.08 13.70 -1.87
CA ALA A 143 -14.28 14.36 -0.84
C ALA A 143 -13.02 13.54 -0.52
N LEU A 144 -13.14 12.23 -0.27
CA LEU A 144 -11.99 11.35 -0.05
C LEU A 144 -11.02 11.32 -1.23
N ALA A 145 -11.51 11.36 -2.46
CA ALA A 145 -10.70 11.33 -3.67
C ALA A 145 -9.89 12.61 -3.89
N HIS A 146 -10.46 13.79 -3.61
CA HIS A 146 -9.96 15.05 -4.14
C HIS A 146 -9.58 16.10 -3.09
N THR A 147 -10.00 15.96 -1.82
CA THR A 147 -9.57 16.90 -0.77
C THR A 147 -8.05 16.90 -0.65
N PRO A 148 -7.38 18.07 -0.65
CA PRO A 148 -5.94 18.15 -0.43
C PRO A 148 -5.52 17.38 0.82
N ALA A 149 -4.33 16.76 0.81
CA ALA A 149 -3.92 15.93 1.93
C ALA A 149 -3.90 16.70 3.27
N ASP A 150 -3.52 17.98 3.27
CA ASP A 150 -3.45 18.79 4.49
C ASP A 150 -4.84 19.09 5.13
N GLU A 151 -5.92 18.94 4.35
CA GLU A 151 -7.31 19.17 4.79
C GLU A 151 -8.08 17.85 4.93
N LEU A 152 -7.47 16.72 4.57
CA LEU A 152 -8.17 15.44 4.40
C LEU A 152 -8.74 14.92 5.72
N LEU A 153 -8.01 15.05 6.80
CA LEU A 153 -8.47 14.58 8.12
C LEU A 153 -9.51 15.52 8.76
N ASP A 154 -9.71 16.72 8.23
CA ASP A 154 -10.72 17.67 8.69
C ASP A 154 -12.11 17.40 8.09
N LEU A 155 -12.27 16.41 7.23
CA LEU A 155 -13.55 16.02 6.68
C LEU A 155 -14.52 15.63 7.80
N PRO A 156 -15.72 16.27 7.89
CA PRO A 156 -16.60 16.17 9.07
C PRO A 156 -17.03 14.75 9.42
N PHE A 157 -17.23 13.87 8.42
CA PHE A 157 -17.63 12.50 8.65
C PHE A 157 -16.50 11.62 9.23
N LEU A 158 -15.23 12.01 9.07
CA LEU A 158 -14.09 11.30 9.67
C LEU A 158 -14.06 11.49 11.20
N ALA A 159 -14.57 12.60 11.73
CA ALA A 159 -14.67 12.82 13.17
C ALA A 159 -15.57 11.79 13.88
N GLN A 160 -16.45 11.12 13.15
CA GLN A 160 -17.35 10.08 13.68
C GLN A 160 -16.71 8.68 13.68
N VAL A 161 -15.52 8.54 13.10
CA VAL A 161 -14.81 7.26 13.00
C VAL A 161 -14.03 7.01 14.29
N THR A 162 -14.62 6.25 15.21
CA THR A 162 -14.03 5.92 16.51
C THR A 162 -13.50 4.49 16.59
N SER A 163 -13.97 3.60 15.71
CA SER A 163 -13.52 2.20 15.64
C SER A 163 -12.33 2.04 14.71
N GLY A 164 -11.26 1.37 15.17
CA GLY A 164 -10.10 1.04 14.34
C GLY A 164 -10.47 0.21 13.11
N ALA A 165 -11.39 -0.74 13.23
CA ALA A 165 -11.84 -1.56 12.11
C ALA A 165 -12.59 -0.75 11.04
N VAL A 166 -13.46 0.19 11.46
CA VAL A 166 -14.15 1.11 10.54
C VAL A 166 -13.16 2.07 9.91
N GLY A 167 -12.25 2.67 10.69
CA GLY A 167 -11.21 3.56 10.18
C GLY A 167 -10.30 2.87 9.15
N TYR A 168 -9.92 1.63 9.40
CA TYR A 168 -9.11 0.84 8.49
C TYR A 168 -9.83 0.56 7.16
N SER A 169 -11.03 0.01 7.19
CA SER A 169 -11.78 -0.29 5.96
C SER A 169 -12.09 0.97 5.15
N LEU A 170 -12.44 2.07 5.83
CA LEU A 170 -12.64 3.38 5.20
C LEU A 170 -11.36 3.91 4.56
N ALA A 171 -10.22 3.90 5.26
CA ALA A 171 -8.92 4.33 4.72
C ALA A 171 -8.53 3.49 3.49
N LYS A 172 -8.72 2.16 3.55
CA LYS A 172 -8.42 1.27 2.42
C LYS A 172 -9.37 1.51 1.23
N ARG A 173 -10.65 1.82 1.47
CA ARG A 173 -11.56 2.27 0.39
C ARG A 173 -11.10 3.61 -0.20
N ALA A 174 -10.75 4.56 0.64
CA ALA A 174 -10.26 5.86 0.20
C ALA A 174 -8.95 5.75 -0.62
N ASN A 175 -8.08 4.78 -0.33
CA ASN A 175 -6.87 4.55 -1.12
C ASN A 175 -7.20 4.20 -2.59
N HIS A 176 -8.25 3.41 -2.85
CA HIS A 176 -8.72 3.15 -4.21
C HIS A 176 -9.10 4.46 -4.92
N LEU A 177 -9.89 5.31 -4.24
CA LEU A 177 -10.36 6.59 -4.78
C LEU A 177 -9.21 7.57 -5.02
N ARG A 178 -8.27 7.66 -4.08
CA ARG A 178 -7.07 8.52 -4.18
C ARG A 178 -6.16 8.10 -5.34
N VAL A 179 -5.94 6.81 -5.52
CA VAL A 179 -5.15 6.28 -6.65
C VAL A 179 -5.83 6.61 -7.98
N GLN A 180 -7.16 6.46 -8.07
CA GLN A 180 -7.92 6.87 -9.26
C GLN A 180 -7.74 8.35 -9.56
N ALA A 181 -7.91 9.22 -8.55
CA ALA A 181 -7.75 10.66 -8.71
C ALA A 181 -6.31 11.07 -9.06
N ALA A 182 -5.30 10.44 -8.45
CA ALA A 182 -3.90 10.73 -8.70
C ALA A 182 -3.42 10.30 -10.09
N SER A 183 -4.09 9.35 -10.74
CA SER A 183 -3.65 8.75 -12.01
C SER A 183 -3.46 9.78 -13.11
N GLY A 184 -4.31 10.81 -13.17
CA GLY A 184 -4.18 11.91 -14.13
C GLY A 184 -2.93 12.76 -13.90
N ALA A 185 -2.57 13.05 -12.66
CA ALA A 185 -1.37 13.82 -12.32
C ALA A 185 -0.10 13.03 -12.64
N TRP A 186 -0.04 11.74 -12.29
CA TRP A 186 1.05 10.84 -12.64
C TRP A 186 1.16 10.66 -14.16
N GLY A 187 0.02 10.52 -14.86
CA GLY A 187 -0.03 10.39 -16.32
C GLY A 187 0.53 11.60 -17.06
N ARG A 188 0.32 12.83 -16.55
CA ARG A 188 0.94 14.04 -17.14
C ARG A 188 2.47 14.04 -17.05
N ARG A 189 3.04 13.24 -16.16
CA ARG A 189 4.50 13.02 -16.10
C ARG A 189 4.96 11.82 -16.95
N GLY A 190 4.04 11.15 -17.64
CA GLY A 190 4.32 9.91 -18.35
C GLY A 190 4.49 8.69 -17.45
N ALA A 191 3.94 8.73 -16.25
CA ALA A 191 4.01 7.66 -15.25
C ALA A 191 2.62 7.08 -14.94
N ARG A 192 2.58 5.91 -14.30
CA ARG A 192 1.35 5.22 -13.91
C ARG A 192 1.28 5.03 -12.40
N ILE A 193 0.09 4.97 -11.83
CA ILE A 193 -0.14 4.65 -10.42
C ILE A 193 -1.33 3.72 -10.29
N ASN A 194 -1.20 2.67 -9.50
CA ASN A 194 -2.25 1.70 -9.23
C ASN A 194 -2.24 1.31 -7.74
N SER A 195 -3.27 0.61 -7.28
CA SER A 195 -3.25 -0.04 -5.98
C SER A 195 -3.38 -1.56 -6.11
N ILE A 196 -2.97 -2.25 -5.07
CA ILE A 196 -3.22 -3.67 -4.85
C ILE A 196 -3.98 -3.79 -3.55
N SER A 197 -5.04 -4.61 -3.56
CA SER A 197 -5.80 -5.00 -2.38
C SER A 197 -5.50 -6.45 -2.01
N PRO A 198 -4.55 -6.70 -1.09
CA PRO A 198 -4.30 -8.06 -0.59
C PRO A 198 -5.48 -8.59 0.22
N GLY A 199 -5.65 -9.91 0.18
CA GLY A 199 -6.41 -10.66 1.16
C GLY A 199 -5.60 -10.89 2.44
N VAL A 200 -5.83 -12.03 3.10
CA VAL A 200 -5.08 -12.41 4.30
C VAL A 200 -3.71 -12.95 3.90
N VAL A 201 -2.65 -12.19 4.23
CA VAL A 201 -1.26 -12.50 3.84
C VAL A 201 -0.42 -12.85 5.07
N SER A 202 0.42 -13.89 4.96
CA SER A 202 1.31 -14.37 6.02
C SER A 202 2.49 -13.41 6.25
N THR A 203 2.19 -12.25 6.87
CA THR A 203 3.15 -11.25 7.35
C THR A 203 3.16 -11.25 8.88
N PRO A 204 4.11 -10.58 9.56
CA PRO A 204 4.03 -10.36 11.00
C PRO A 204 2.69 -9.77 11.44
N MET A 205 2.18 -8.75 10.73
CA MET A 205 0.86 -8.13 10.95
C MET A 205 -0.26 -9.15 10.77
N GLY A 206 -0.32 -9.86 9.64
CA GLY A 206 -1.37 -10.85 9.38
C GLY A 206 -1.38 -12.01 10.37
N ARG A 207 -0.22 -12.41 10.91
CA ARG A 207 -0.16 -13.41 11.98
C ARG A 207 -0.71 -12.87 13.32
N GLN A 208 -0.48 -11.60 13.64
CA GLN A 208 -1.08 -10.96 14.81
C GLN A 208 -2.61 -10.88 14.69
N GLU A 209 -3.11 -10.49 13.52
CA GLU A 209 -4.56 -10.46 13.24
C GLU A 209 -5.19 -11.85 13.35
N LEU A 210 -4.56 -12.88 12.81
CA LEU A 210 -5.03 -14.27 12.93
C LEU A 210 -4.99 -14.82 14.37
N ALA A 211 -4.12 -14.28 15.22
CA ALA A 211 -4.04 -14.64 16.63
C ALA A 211 -4.97 -13.80 17.52
N GLY A 212 -5.54 -12.70 17.00
CA GLY A 212 -6.46 -11.82 17.72
C GLY A 212 -7.93 -12.28 17.66
N ASP A 213 -8.82 -11.47 18.23
CA ASP A 213 -10.26 -11.76 18.37
C ASP A 213 -10.97 -12.02 17.04
N GLY A 214 -10.49 -11.42 15.94
CA GLY A 214 -10.99 -11.65 14.58
C GLY A 214 -10.45 -12.89 13.87
N GLY A 215 -9.57 -13.64 14.50
CA GLY A 215 -8.82 -14.73 13.87
C GLY A 215 -9.67 -15.89 13.36
N GLU A 216 -10.77 -16.22 14.03
CA GLU A 216 -11.71 -17.26 13.57
C GLU A 216 -12.41 -16.84 12.28
N LEU A 217 -12.89 -15.59 12.21
CA LEU A 217 -13.50 -15.06 11.01
C LEU A 217 -12.50 -15.05 9.84
N MET A 218 -11.27 -14.63 10.08
CA MET A 218 -10.22 -14.63 9.05
C MET A 218 -9.89 -16.05 8.56
N ARG A 219 -9.83 -17.04 9.45
CA ARG A 219 -9.66 -18.44 9.07
C ARG A 219 -10.83 -18.93 8.21
N SER A 220 -12.05 -18.63 8.61
CA SER A 220 -13.23 -18.96 7.81
C SER A 220 -13.21 -18.33 6.42
N MET A 221 -12.76 -17.06 6.30
CA MET A 221 -12.58 -16.41 5.01
C MET A 221 -11.53 -17.11 4.13
N ILE A 222 -10.44 -17.59 4.73
CA ILE A 222 -9.40 -18.35 4.02
C ILE A 222 -9.98 -19.67 3.53
N ASP A 223 -10.64 -20.41 4.39
CA ASP A 223 -11.18 -21.75 4.09
C ASP A 223 -12.29 -21.72 3.04
N THR A 224 -13.03 -20.61 2.94
CA THR A 224 -14.08 -20.41 1.93
C THR A 224 -13.56 -19.77 0.63
N SER A 225 -12.32 -19.27 0.63
CA SER A 225 -11.72 -18.68 -0.57
C SER A 225 -11.37 -19.73 -1.62
N ALA A 226 -11.39 -19.33 -2.89
CA ALA A 226 -11.04 -20.23 -3.99
C ALA A 226 -9.59 -20.77 -3.88
N ALA A 227 -8.66 -20.01 -3.29
CA ALA A 227 -7.27 -20.42 -3.09
C ALA A 227 -7.10 -21.38 -1.90
N GLY A 228 -7.99 -21.38 -0.91
CA GLY A 228 -7.95 -22.23 0.29
C GLY A 228 -6.66 -22.12 1.11
N ARG A 229 -5.94 -21.00 0.99
CA ARG A 229 -4.68 -20.76 1.70
C ARG A 229 -4.46 -19.29 2.01
N LEU A 230 -3.58 -19.04 2.97
CA LEU A 230 -3.00 -17.71 3.17
C LEU A 230 -2.23 -17.28 1.91
N GLY A 231 -2.37 -16.00 1.57
CA GLY A 231 -1.44 -15.35 0.67
C GLY A 231 -0.03 -15.28 1.27
N THR A 232 0.97 -15.23 0.44
CA THR A 232 2.35 -14.98 0.85
C THR A 232 2.80 -13.59 0.42
N PRO A 233 3.82 -12.99 1.07
CA PRO A 233 4.43 -11.76 0.56
C PRO A 233 4.90 -11.87 -0.90
N ALA A 234 5.27 -13.09 -1.36
CA ALA A 234 5.67 -13.34 -2.73
C ALA A 234 4.49 -13.25 -3.73
N ASP A 235 3.27 -13.63 -3.33
CA ASP A 235 2.07 -13.45 -4.17
C ASP A 235 1.84 -11.96 -4.45
N ILE A 236 1.99 -11.12 -3.41
CA ILE A 236 1.84 -9.67 -3.54
C ILE A 236 2.99 -9.05 -4.32
N ALA A 237 4.22 -9.50 -4.11
CA ALA A 237 5.38 -9.04 -4.86
C ALA A 237 5.26 -9.39 -6.36
N ALA A 238 4.64 -10.53 -6.71
CA ALA A 238 4.38 -10.88 -8.09
C ALA A 238 3.37 -9.95 -8.77
N ALA A 239 2.26 -9.64 -8.10
CA ALA A 239 1.27 -8.67 -8.58
C ALA A 239 1.86 -7.26 -8.70
N THR A 240 2.69 -6.85 -7.71
CA THR A 240 3.43 -5.58 -7.75
C THR A 240 4.36 -5.52 -8.95
N ALA A 241 5.10 -6.59 -9.23
CA ALA A 241 6.00 -6.67 -10.38
C ALA A 241 5.25 -6.48 -11.71
N PHE A 242 4.06 -7.06 -11.86
CA PHE A 242 3.22 -6.85 -13.03
C PHE A 242 2.83 -5.38 -13.18
N LEU A 243 2.29 -4.75 -12.11
CA LEU A 243 1.83 -3.36 -12.18
C LEU A 243 2.97 -2.34 -12.36
N LEU A 244 4.18 -2.64 -11.91
CA LEU A 244 5.35 -1.80 -12.13
C LEU A 244 5.99 -2.04 -13.52
N GLY A 245 5.79 -3.21 -14.08
CA GLY A 245 6.44 -3.67 -15.31
C GLY A 245 5.81 -3.11 -16.60
N PRO A 246 6.45 -3.39 -17.74
CA PRO A 246 5.99 -2.93 -19.05
C PRO A 246 4.70 -3.61 -19.51
N ASP A 247 4.40 -4.83 -19.04
CA ASP A 247 3.20 -5.57 -19.45
C ASP A 247 1.91 -4.92 -18.96
N SER A 248 1.99 -3.99 -18.01
CA SER A 248 0.88 -3.18 -17.50
C SER A 248 0.88 -1.74 -18.06
N ALA A 249 1.51 -1.47 -19.22
CA ALA A 249 1.67 -0.13 -19.77
C ALA A 249 0.34 0.62 -20.01
N PHE A 250 -0.77 -0.10 -20.15
CA PHE A 250 -2.12 0.47 -20.32
C PHE A 250 -2.99 0.35 -19.05
N VAL A 251 -2.38 0.02 -17.89
CA VAL A 251 -3.06 -0.13 -16.59
C VAL A 251 -2.67 1.03 -15.68
N SER A 252 -3.59 1.95 -15.42
CA SER A 252 -3.38 3.09 -14.51
C SER A 252 -4.67 3.52 -13.84
N GLY A 253 -4.61 3.90 -12.56
CA GLY A 253 -5.78 4.32 -11.78
C GLY A 253 -6.68 3.16 -11.34
N THR A 254 -6.22 1.91 -11.37
CA THR A 254 -7.00 0.75 -10.96
C THR A 254 -6.56 0.19 -9.62
N ASP A 255 -7.44 -0.60 -9.00
CA ASP A 255 -7.10 -1.47 -7.89
C ASP A 255 -7.11 -2.93 -8.36
N LEU A 256 -6.04 -3.66 -8.05
CA LEU A 256 -5.93 -5.09 -8.32
C LEU A 256 -6.17 -5.88 -7.02
N LEU A 257 -7.33 -6.54 -6.96
CA LEU A 257 -7.66 -7.42 -5.84
C LEU A 257 -6.85 -8.72 -5.93
N VAL A 258 -6.04 -9.01 -4.89
CA VAL A 258 -5.16 -10.19 -4.78
C VAL A 258 -5.43 -10.88 -3.44
N ASP A 259 -6.57 -11.54 -3.35
CA ASP A 259 -7.14 -12.05 -2.09
C ASP A 259 -7.44 -13.56 -2.10
N GLY A 260 -7.03 -14.27 -3.13
CA GLY A 260 -7.34 -15.69 -3.28
C GLY A 260 -8.82 -16.00 -3.50
N GLY A 261 -9.65 -14.97 -3.77
CA GLY A 261 -11.07 -15.12 -4.00
C GLY A 261 -11.96 -14.92 -2.76
N VAL A 262 -11.41 -14.39 -1.66
CA VAL A 262 -12.16 -14.12 -0.41
C VAL A 262 -13.35 -13.20 -0.66
N VAL A 263 -13.14 -12.04 -1.28
CA VAL A 263 -14.22 -11.08 -1.56
C VAL A 263 -15.28 -11.67 -2.49
N ALA A 264 -14.86 -12.45 -3.48
CA ALA A 264 -15.80 -13.14 -4.37
C ALA A 264 -16.65 -14.14 -3.59
N ALA A 265 -16.07 -14.98 -2.74
CA ALA A 265 -16.80 -15.94 -1.91
C ALA A 265 -17.81 -15.26 -0.98
N LEU A 266 -17.39 -14.17 -0.30
CA LEU A 266 -18.29 -13.39 0.58
C LEU A 266 -19.46 -12.77 -0.17
N ARG A 267 -19.27 -12.28 -1.39
CA ARG A 267 -20.33 -11.66 -2.20
C ARG A 267 -21.30 -12.64 -2.82
N THR A 268 -20.84 -13.85 -3.14
CA THR A 268 -21.67 -14.87 -3.81
C THR A 268 -22.28 -15.88 -2.85
N GLY A 269 -21.90 -15.86 -1.57
CA GLY A 269 -22.35 -16.86 -0.59
C GLY A 269 -21.83 -18.27 -0.92
N ALA A 270 -20.63 -18.37 -1.49
CA ALA A 270 -20.06 -19.66 -1.85
C ALA A 270 -19.93 -20.58 -0.62
N PRO A 271 -20.34 -21.86 -0.71
CA PRO A 271 -20.13 -22.81 0.38
C PRO A 271 -18.63 -23.04 0.61
N SER A 272 -18.26 -23.38 1.87
CA SER A 272 -16.88 -23.74 2.22
C SER A 272 -16.33 -24.81 1.28
N ALA A 273 -15.10 -24.67 0.82
CA ALA A 273 -14.40 -25.68 0.02
C ALA A 273 -14.14 -26.99 0.79
N ALA A 274 -14.50 -27.04 2.07
CA ALA A 274 -14.33 -28.21 2.97
C ALA A 274 -15.64 -29.02 3.08
N ALA A 275 -16.30 -29.31 1.96
CA ALA A 275 -17.41 -30.26 1.93
C ALA A 275 -17.04 -31.48 1.08
#